data_8aaa7c1152459950217bc67d1597d90a
#
_entry.id   8aaa7c1152459950217bc67d1597d90a
#
_cell.length_a   1.000
_cell.length_b   1.000
_cell.length_c   1.000
_cell.angle_alpha   90.00
_cell.angle_beta   90.00
_cell.angle_gamma   90.00
#
_symmetry.space_group_name_H-M   'P 1'
#
loop_
_entity.id
_entity.type
_entity.pdbx_description
1 polymer ?
#
loop_
_entity_poly.entity_id
_entity_poly.type
_entity_poly.pdbx_seq_one_letter_code
_entity_poly.pdbx_strand_id
1 'polypeptide(L)'
;MDTLEEAFGFHTRAVMMMLENRRDVVMSKLGVVEDTLFVPMLGRIYASEHCQRILYDQKALELKENLPSDLLKSNDQSQYTLLASAVRSANMDRFIRAFLGRRPDGVIVQLGCGLETTYHRCDNGHTRWYAVDLPHVVEYRRELLPEPEREIYLAGDAFAEDWVRRIRADVPDAPILVTAGGLFHYFEEAKVVGLFRMLQQFGKIQLVFDAVSKSGMSMMRKRYMKQVGHTDARMFFYVDSAAELAGRISGGAEVLVQEPYYRHIRKDGLQFFTKVSMAVSDRWCMVKMIQLKL
;
A
#
# COMPACT_ATOMS: atom_id res chain seq x y z
N MET A 1 28.90 -36.59 25.84
CA MET A 1 27.82 -36.25 24.89
C MET A 1 27.09 -34.97 25.30
N ASP A 2 27.23 -34.54 26.55
CA ASP A 2 26.46 -33.36 27.09
C ASP A 2 27.00 -31.97 26.71
N THR A 3 28.25 -31.89 26.24
CA THR A 3 28.88 -30.57 25.92
C THR A 3 28.55 -30.03 24.54
N LEU A 4 28.04 -30.85 23.63
CA LEU A 4 27.63 -30.40 22.27
C LEU A 4 26.19 -29.89 22.23
N GLU A 5 25.29 -30.47 23.04
CA GLU A 5 23.92 -29.97 23.17
C GLU A 5 23.83 -28.63 23.91
N GLU A 6 24.65 -28.42 24.94
CA GLU A 6 24.75 -27.10 25.61
C GLU A 6 25.30 -26.01 24.70
N ALA A 7 26.31 -26.30 23.88
CA ALA A 7 26.88 -25.32 22.92
C ALA A 7 25.88 -24.94 21.82
N PHE A 8 25.07 -25.88 21.31
CA PHE A 8 24.00 -25.61 20.35
C PHE A 8 22.85 -24.80 20.98
N GLY A 9 22.48 -25.13 22.22
CA GLY A 9 21.43 -24.41 22.95
C GLY A 9 21.83 -22.94 23.26
N PHE A 10 23.10 -22.71 23.58
CA PHE A 10 23.65 -21.35 23.82
C PHE A 10 23.71 -20.50 22.54
N HIS A 11 24.11 -21.11 21.42
CA HIS A 11 24.15 -20.41 20.11
C HIS A 11 22.77 -20.04 19.61
N THR A 12 21.81 -20.94 19.74
CA THR A 12 20.40 -20.71 19.36
C THR A 12 19.76 -19.63 20.24
N ARG A 13 20.04 -19.65 21.57
CA ARG A 13 19.56 -18.62 22.49
C ARG A 13 20.18 -17.24 22.25
N ALA A 14 21.51 -17.20 21.97
CA ALA A 14 22.18 -15.95 21.65
C ALA A 14 21.70 -15.36 20.32
N VAL A 15 21.45 -16.19 19.30
CA VAL A 15 20.87 -15.76 18.02
C VAL A 15 19.42 -15.29 18.20
N MET A 16 18.62 -15.98 19.02
CA MET A 16 17.25 -15.55 19.36
C MET A 16 17.26 -14.22 20.13
N MET A 17 18.13 -14.07 21.15
CA MET A 17 18.29 -12.82 21.87
C MET A 17 18.81 -11.65 21.00
N MET A 18 19.70 -11.92 20.03
CA MET A 18 20.14 -10.91 19.06
C MET A 18 19.02 -10.54 18.08
N LEU A 19 18.18 -11.48 17.69
CA LEU A 19 16.99 -11.23 16.84
C LEU A 19 15.91 -10.49 17.63
N GLU A 20 15.68 -10.81 18.90
CA GLU A 20 14.77 -10.08 19.79
C GLU A 20 15.29 -8.65 20.07
N ASN A 21 16.55 -8.45 20.42
CA ASN A 21 17.15 -7.13 20.61
C ASN A 21 17.17 -6.28 19.32
N ARG A 22 17.40 -6.87 18.14
CA ARG A 22 17.26 -6.16 16.87
C ARG A 22 15.80 -5.80 16.58
N ARG A 23 14.85 -6.68 16.89
CA ARG A 23 13.41 -6.41 16.78
C ARG A 23 12.99 -5.25 17.67
N ASP A 24 13.39 -5.24 18.93
CA ASP A 24 13.04 -4.18 19.90
C ASP A 24 13.66 -2.83 19.52
N VAL A 25 14.90 -2.82 18.99
CA VAL A 25 15.58 -1.60 18.52
C VAL A 25 14.94 -1.06 17.23
N VAL A 26 14.48 -1.93 16.32
CA VAL A 26 13.78 -1.51 15.09
C VAL A 26 12.39 -1.04 15.42
N MET A 27 11.65 -1.75 16.30
CA MET A 27 10.33 -1.35 16.80
C MET A 27 10.37 0.02 17.50
N SER A 28 11.42 0.32 18.28
CA SER A 28 11.57 1.64 18.91
C SER A 28 11.88 2.79 17.94
N LYS A 29 12.31 2.50 16.71
CA LYS A 29 12.62 3.51 15.67
C LYS A 29 11.43 3.88 14.79
N LEU A 30 10.41 3.03 14.67
CA LEU A 30 9.28 3.24 13.74
C LEU A 30 8.14 4.05 14.35
N GLY A 31 7.89 3.98 15.65
CA GLY A 31 6.85 4.77 16.36
C GLY A 31 5.44 4.58 15.78
N VAL A 32 4.65 5.66 15.71
CA VAL A 32 3.24 5.66 15.21
C VAL A 32 3.11 5.13 13.76
N VAL A 33 4.20 5.06 13.01
CA VAL A 33 4.22 4.53 11.63
C VAL A 33 4.04 3.02 11.59
N GLU A 34 4.37 2.29 12.66
CA GLU A 34 4.31 0.82 12.72
C GLU A 34 2.91 0.26 12.50
N ASP A 35 1.92 0.83 13.17
CA ASP A 35 0.53 0.37 13.06
C ASP A 35 0.02 0.50 11.62
N THR A 36 0.50 1.51 10.89
CA THR A 36 0.08 1.73 9.50
C THR A 36 0.75 0.80 8.49
N LEU A 37 1.95 0.29 8.78
CA LEU A 37 2.69 -0.63 7.89
C LEU A 37 2.15 -2.07 7.96
N PHE A 38 1.81 -2.53 9.19
CA PHE A 38 1.43 -3.93 9.39
C PHE A 38 -0.05 -4.20 9.09
N VAL A 39 -0.94 -3.25 9.31
CA VAL A 39 -2.37 -3.44 9.04
C VAL A 39 -2.66 -3.89 7.60
N PRO A 40 -2.06 -3.27 6.54
CA PRO A 40 -2.22 -3.78 5.19
C PRO A 40 -1.64 -5.19 4.97
N MET A 41 -0.52 -5.51 5.62
CA MET A 41 0.09 -6.84 5.54
C MET A 41 -0.84 -7.90 6.15
N LEU A 42 -1.36 -7.66 7.36
CA LEU A 42 -2.31 -8.56 8.02
C LEU A 42 -3.57 -8.78 7.18
N GLY A 43 -4.07 -7.73 6.52
CA GLY A 43 -5.21 -7.83 5.60
C GLY A 43 -4.92 -8.75 4.41
N ARG A 44 -3.73 -8.67 3.80
CA ARG A 44 -3.32 -9.54 2.69
C ARG A 44 -3.11 -10.99 3.14
N ILE A 45 -2.50 -11.20 4.31
CA ILE A 45 -2.38 -12.55 4.92
C ILE A 45 -3.76 -13.14 5.13
N TYR A 46 -4.66 -12.40 5.78
CA TYR A 46 -6.03 -12.86 6.03
C TYR A 46 -6.77 -13.21 4.74
N ALA A 47 -6.68 -12.38 3.71
CA ALA A 47 -7.31 -12.65 2.42
C ALA A 47 -6.72 -13.91 1.77
N SER A 48 -5.40 -14.10 1.84
CA SER A 48 -4.72 -15.25 1.26
C SER A 48 -5.09 -16.56 1.96
N GLU A 49 -5.37 -16.51 3.25
CA GLU A 49 -5.79 -17.70 4.03
C GLU A 49 -7.29 -18.00 3.89
N HIS A 50 -8.14 -16.97 3.87
CA HIS A 50 -9.59 -17.14 4.02
C HIS A 50 -10.43 -16.69 2.84
N CYS A 51 -9.89 -15.82 1.97
CA CYS A 51 -10.63 -15.14 0.90
C CYS A 51 -9.81 -15.03 -0.40
N GLN A 52 -9.16 -16.12 -0.83
CA GLN A 52 -8.24 -16.16 -1.98
C GLN A 52 -8.82 -15.63 -3.29
N ARG A 53 -10.16 -15.66 -3.44
CA ARG A 53 -10.85 -15.08 -4.60
C ARG A 53 -10.78 -13.54 -4.64
N ILE A 54 -10.45 -12.90 -3.52
CA ILE A 54 -10.21 -11.46 -3.45
C ILE A 54 -8.75 -11.18 -3.75
N LEU A 55 -7.85 -11.82 -3.01
CA LEU A 55 -6.41 -11.69 -3.16
C LEU A 55 -5.72 -12.97 -2.66
N TYR A 56 -4.77 -13.47 -3.44
CA TYR A 56 -3.80 -14.46 -3.01
C TYR A 56 -2.40 -13.86 -3.11
N ASP A 57 -1.73 -13.75 -1.97
CA ASP A 57 -0.42 -13.13 -1.84
C ASP A 57 0.54 -14.11 -1.15
N GLN A 58 1.20 -14.92 -1.98
CA GLN A 58 2.17 -15.91 -1.52
C GLN A 58 3.29 -15.25 -0.71
N LYS A 59 3.77 -14.08 -1.17
CA LYS A 59 4.87 -13.39 -0.47
C LYS A 59 4.48 -12.87 0.90
N ALA A 60 3.24 -12.39 1.07
CA ALA A 60 2.73 -11.99 2.38
C ALA A 60 2.61 -13.19 3.33
N LEU A 61 2.22 -14.38 2.83
CA LEU A 61 2.19 -15.61 3.63
C LEU A 61 3.60 -16.03 4.10
N GLU A 62 4.60 -15.95 3.21
CA GLU A 62 6.00 -16.25 3.57
C GLU A 62 6.54 -15.31 4.67
N LEU A 63 6.14 -14.04 4.63
CA LEU A 63 6.55 -13.06 5.61
C LEU A 63 5.85 -13.21 6.97
N LYS A 64 4.72 -13.92 7.02
CA LYS A 64 3.92 -14.11 8.25
C LYS A 64 4.77 -14.65 9.41
N GLU A 65 5.66 -15.60 9.14
CA GLU A 65 6.54 -16.21 10.14
C GLU A 65 7.57 -15.23 10.75
N ASN A 66 7.87 -14.15 10.01
CA ASN A 66 8.80 -13.12 10.45
C ASN A 66 8.13 -11.92 11.13
N LEU A 67 6.78 -11.91 11.20
CA LEU A 67 6.04 -10.84 11.86
C LEU A 67 6.05 -11.03 13.38
N PRO A 68 6.03 -9.95 14.16
CA PRO A 68 5.86 -10.01 15.61
C PRO A 68 4.58 -10.77 16.00
N SER A 69 4.70 -11.72 16.95
CA SER A 69 3.58 -12.58 17.36
C SER A 69 2.40 -11.80 17.94
N ASP A 70 2.66 -10.62 18.52
CA ASP A 70 1.64 -9.76 19.12
C ASP A 70 0.76 -9.11 18.06
N LEU A 71 1.32 -8.76 16.90
CA LEU A 71 0.55 -8.28 15.75
C LEU A 71 -0.40 -9.34 15.19
N LEU A 72 0.03 -10.61 15.21
CA LEU A 72 -0.80 -11.73 14.75
C LEU A 72 -1.92 -12.08 15.75
N LYS A 73 -1.73 -11.78 17.04
CA LYS A 73 -2.69 -12.07 18.12
C LYS A 73 -3.70 -10.95 18.34
N SER A 74 -3.40 -9.71 17.99
CA SER A 74 -4.27 -8.54 18.21
C SER A 74 -5.49 -8.49 17.26
N ASN A 75 -6.07 -9.65 16.95
CA ASN A 75 -7.04 -9.84 15.86
C ASN A 75 -8.49 -9.55 16.26
N ASP A 76 -8.75 -8.47 16.99
CA ASP A 76 -10.11 -7.93 17.21
C ASP A 76 -10.68 -7.16 16.00
N GLN A 77 -9.95 -7.19 14.85
CA GLN A 77 -10.40 -6.50 13.65
C GLN A 77 -11.50 -7.27 12.92
N SER A 78 -12.56 -6.54 12.52
CA SER A 78 -13.62 -7.14 11.72
C SER A 78 -13.11 -7.62 10.36
N GLN A 79 -13.73 -8.68 9.80
CA GLN A 79 -13.43 -9.15 8.43
C GLN A 79 -13.44 -8.00 7.42
N TYR A 80 -14.39 -7.06 7.55
CA TYR A 80 -14.47 -5.88 6.68
C TYR A 80 -13.20 -5.02 6.76
N THR A 81 -12.67 -4.80 7.95
CA THR A 81 -11.46 -3.98 8.16
C THR A 81 -10.22 -4.63 7.54
N LEU A 82 -10.04 -5.93 7.80
CA LEU A 82 -8.92 -6.70 7.23
C LEU A 82 -9.00 -6.74 5.70
N LEU A 83 -10.18 -7.03 5.15
CA LEU A 83 -10.36 -7.12 3.70
C LEU A 83 -10.26 -5.76 3.00
N ALA A 84 -10.49 -4.63 3.68
CA ALA A 84 -10.34 -3.32 3.06
C ALA A 84 -8.93 -3.11 2.48
N SER A 85 -7.88 -3.51 3.21
CA SER A 85 -6.50 -3.41 2.73
C SER A 85 -6.19 -4.42 1.61
N ALA A 86 -6.67 -5.65 1.72
CA ALA A 86 -6.51 -6.66 0.68
C ALA A 86 -7.20 -6.25 -0.63
N VAL A 87 -8.38 -5.64 -0.54
CA VAL A 87 -9.12 -5.09 -1.69
C VAL A 87 -8.35 -3.96 -2.36
N ARG A 88 -7.64 -3.11 -1.57
CA ARG A 88 -6.74 -2.09 -2.14
C ARG A 88 -5.68 -2.74 -3.02
N SER A 89 -4.97 -3.72 -2.47
CA SER A 89 -3.94 -4.44 -3.23
C SER A 89 -4.51 -5.12 -4.47
N ALA A 90 -5.67 -5.79 -4.37
CA ALA A 90 -6.34 -6.43 -5.52
C ALA A 90 -6.73 -5.42 -6.62
N ASN A 91 -7.22 -4.23 -6.23
CA ASN A 91 -7.51 -3.16 -7.19
C ASN A 91 -6.22 -2.64 -7.85
N MET A 92 -5.17 -2.36 -7.08
CA MET A 92 -3.89 -1.92 -7.63
C MET A 92 -3.32 -2.96 -8.61
N ASP A 93 -3.34 -4.24 -8.25
CA ASP A 93 -2.94 -5.34 -9.13
C ASP A 93 -3.69 -5.32 -10.46
N ARG A 94 -5.01 -5.08 -10.43
CA ARG A 94 -5.85 -5.01 -11.63
C ARG A 94 -5.45 -3.84 -12.53
N PHE A 95 -5.22 -2.66 -11.98
CA PHE A 95 -4.78 -1.50 -12.75
C PHE A 95 -3.37 -1.71 -13.34
N ILE A 96 -2.45 -2.26 -12.56
CA ILE A 96 -1.09 -2.56 -13.01
C ILE A 96 -1.12 -3.58 -14.16
N ARG A 97 -1.82 -4.71 -14.01
CA ARG A 97 -1.94 -5.71 -15.08
C ARG A 97 -2.60 -5.14 -16.33
N ALA A 98 -3.61 -4.29 -16.18
CA ALA A 98 -4.25 -3.62 -17.31
C ALA A 98 -3.30 -2.61 -18.00
N PHE A 99 -2.46 -1.93 -17.26
CA PHE A 99 -1.43 -1.03 -17.80
C PHE A 99 -0.36 -1.83 -18.54
N LEU A 100 0.22 -2.85 -17.90
CA LEU A 100 1.26 -3.69 -18.50
C LEU A 100 0.77 -4.48 -19.72
N GLY A 101 -0.50 -4.87 -19.74
CA GLY A 101 -1.11 -5.48 -20.93
C GLY A 101 -1.15 -4.55 -22.15
N ARG A 102 -1.20 -3.24 -21.96
CA ARG A 102 -1.16 -2.23 -23.03
C ARG A 102 0.25 -1.64 -23.26
N ARG A 103 1.09 -1.68 -22.26
CA ARG A 103 2.44 -1.12 -22.23
C ARG A 103 3.38 -2.11 -21.54
N PRO A 104 3.76 -3.22 -22.18
CA PRO A 104 4.63 -4.22 -21.55
C PRO A 104 6.04 -3.69 -21.25
N ASP A 105 6.46 -2.62 -21.92
CA ASP A 105 7.69 -1.84 -21.71
C ASP A 105 7.52 -0.70 -20.69
N GLY A 106 6.33 -0.55 -20.11
CA GLY A 106 6.04 0.50 -19.13
C GLY A 106 6.77 0.27 -17.80
N VAL A 107 6.85 1.33 -17.02
CA VAL A 107 7.49 1.34 -15.70
C VAL A 107 6.42 1.47 -14.62
N ILE A 108 6.56 0.73 -13.53
CA ILE A 108 5.68 0.81 -12.37
C ILE A 108 6.41 1.53 -11.23
N VAL A 109 5.73 2.50 -10.62
CA VAL A 109 6.22 3.21 -9.44
C VAL A 109 5.19 3.10 -8.33
N GLN A 110 5.62 2.62 -7.16
CA GLN A 110 4.79 2.54 -5.96
C GLN A 110 5.20 3.64 -4.98
N LEU A 111 4.32 4.61 -4.72
CA LEU A 111 4.53 5.67 -3.73
C LEU A 111 3.93 5.27 -2.39
N GLY A 112 4.69 5.46 -1.30
CA GLY A 112 4.30 5.00 0.02
C GLY A 112 4.17 3.48 0.01
N CYS A 113 5.19 2.79 -0.50
CA CYS A 113 5.15 1.35 -0.76
C CYS A 113 5.05 0.51 0.53
N GLY A 114 5.52 1.02 1.67
CA GLY A 114 5.51 0.28 2.92
C GLY A 114 6.03 -1.15 2.77
N LEU A 115 5.24 -2.11 3.23
CA LEU A 115 5.51 -3.54 3.07
C LEU A 115 4.65 -4.18 1.96
N GLU A 116 4.28 -3.41 0.92
CA GLU A 116 3.47 -3.94 -0.18
C GLU A 116 4.29 -4.93 -1.05
N THR A 117 3.63 -5.98 -1.49
CA THR A 117 4.21 -7.14 -2.20
C THR A 117 3.69 -7.24 -3.63
N THR A 118 3.17 -6.16 -4.19
CA THR A 118 2.55 -6.10 -5.53
C THR A 118 3.51 -6.54 -6.63
N TYR A 119 4.80 -6.22 -6.52
CA TYR A 119 5.82 -6.70 -7.45
C TYR A 119 5.75 -8.23 -7.62
N HIS A 120 5.73 -8.98 -6.53
CA HIS A 120 5.69 -10.44 -6.56
C HIS A 120 4.41 -11.02 -7.17
N ARG A 121 3.30 -10.24 -7.18
CA ARG A 121 2.03 -10.67 -7.77
C ARG A 121 1.84 -10.23 -9.22
N CYS A 122 2.51 -9.16 -9.64
CA CYS A 122 2.20 -8.47 -10.91
C CYS A 122 3.38 -8.36 -11.88
N ASP A 123 4.62 -8.71 -11.48
CA ASP A 123 5.76 -8.64 -12.35
C ASP A 123 5.58 -9.54 -13.59
N ASN A 124 5.90 -9.01 -14.75
CA ASN A 124 5.80 -9.70 -16.04
C ASN A 124 7.16 -10.23 -16.56
N GLY A 125 8.22 -10.15 -15.74
CA GLY A 125 9.57 -10.58 -16.09
C GLY A 125 10.39 -9.57 -16.91
N HIS A 126 9.83 -8.42 -17.28
CA HIS A 126 10.48 -7.43 -18.15
C HIS A 126 10.41 -6.01 -17.59
N THR A 127 9.33 -5.69 -16.90
CA THR A 127 9.06 -4.35 -16.38
C THR A 127 10.04 -3.95 -15.28
N ARG A 128 10.51 -2.71 -15.34
CA ARG A 128 11.25 -2.10 -14.25
C ARG A 128 10.29 -1.48 -13.25
N TRP A 129 10.55 -1.75 -11.97
CA TRP A 129 9.74 -1.28 -10.86
C TRP A 129 10.55 -0.38 -9.94
N TYR A 130 9.87 0.57 -9.32
CA TYR A 130 10.43 1.42 -8.29
C TYR A 130 9.47 1.50 -7.11
N ALA A 131 9.99 1.25 -5.91
CA ALA A 131 9.27 1.36 -4.66
C ALA A 131 9.84 2.55 -3.88
N VAL A 132 9.03 3.58 -3.68
CA VAL A 132 9.43 4.86 -3.06
C VAL A 132 8.78 4.98 -1.69
N ASP A 133 9.58 5.18 -0.65
CA ASP A 133 9.09 5.46 0.70
C ASP A 133 10.15 6.21 1.51
N LEU A 134 9.78 6.63 2.73
CA LEU A 134 10.69 7.29 3.64
C LEU A 134 11.92 6.42 3.97
N PRO A 135 13.09 7.00 4.22
CA PRO A 135 14.34 6.23 4.39
C PRO A 135 14.25 5.09 5.40
N HIS A 136 13.67 5.33 6.57
CA HIS A 136 13.51 4.31 7.61
C HIS A 136 12.55 3.18 7.22
N VAL A 137 11.52 3.48 6.39
CA VAL A 137 10.59 2.47 5.86
C VAL A 137 11.29 1.60 4.82
N VAL A 138 12.07 2.22 3.93
CA VAL A 138 12.86 1.50 2.90
C VAL A 138 13.92 0.60 3.56
N GLU A 139 14.58 1.08 4.60
CA GLU A 139 15.54 0.28 5.38
C GLU A 139 14.85 -0.96 5.98
N TYR A 140 13.72 -0.77 6.66
CA TYR A 140 12.94 -1.87 7.22
C TYR A 140 12.39 -2.82 6.15
N ARG A 141 11.92 -2.27 5.02
CA ARG A 141 11.48 -3.08 3.88
C ARG A 141 12.61 -4.00 3.38
N ARG A 142 13.86 -3.52 3.26
CA ARG A 142 15.00 -4.33 2.84
C ARG A 142 15.32 -5.49 3.77
N GLU A 143 15.07 -5.32 5.07
CA GLU A 143 15.28 -6.39 6.05
C GLU A 143 14.28 -7.55 5.85
N LEU A 144 13.03 -7.25 5.55
CA LEU A 144 11.96 -8.24 5.39
C LEU A 144 11.80 -8.73 3.94
N LEU A 145 12.00 -7.85 3.00
CA LEU A 145 11.81 -8.04 1.55
C LEU A 145 13.12 -7.63 0.86
N PRO A 146 14.06 -8.55 0.65
CA PRO A 146 15.27 -8.25 -0.12
C PRO A 146 14.92 -7.65 -1.48
N GLU A 147 15.63 -6.61 -1.88
CA GLU A 147 15.41 -5.87 -3.12
C GLU A 147 15.57 -6.80 -4.34
N PRO A 148 14.53 -7.02 -5.15
CA PRO A 148 14.62 -7.87 -6.33
C PRO A 148 15.40 -7.18 -7.47
N GLU A 149 15.83 -7.94 -8.45
CA GLU A 149 16.61 -7.41 -9.57
C GLU A 149 15.91 -6.28 -10.35
N ARG A 150 14.58 -6.37 -10.50
CA ARG A 150 13.80 -5.42 -11.29
C ARG A 150 12.94 -4.45 -10.46
N GLU A 151 12.95 -4.55 -9.14
CA GLU A 151 12.29 -3.60 -8.25
C GLU A 151 13.34 -2.83 -7.44
N ILE A 152 13.53 -1.55 -7.76
CA ILE A 152 14.51 -0.67 -7.13
C ILE A 152 13.86 0.07 -5.97
N TYR A 153 14.44 0.00 -4.79
CA TYR A 153 13.96 0.71 -3.61
C TYR A 153 14.60 2.10 -3.52
N LEU A 154 13.76 3.14 -3.58
CA LEU A 154 14.18 4.54 -3.50
C LEU A 154 13.75 5.14 -2.16
N ALA A 155 14.72 5.52 -1.36
CA ALA A 155 14.49 6.23 -0.11
C ALA A 155 14.27 7.73 -0.40
N GLY A 156 13.08 8.27 -0.04
CA GLY A 156 12.76 9.68 -0.27
C GLY A 156 11.33 10.06 0.11
N ASP A 157 11.05 11.36 0.13
CA ASP A 157 9.68 11.85 0.29
C ASP A 157 8.92 11.67 -1.03
N ALA A 158 7.76 10.99 -0.99
CA ALA A 158 6.88 10.81 -2.14
C ALA A 158 6.47 12.14 -2.82
N PHE A 159 6.53 13.26 -2.10
CA PHE A 159 6.17 14.58 -2.60
C PHE A 159 7.36 15.40 -3.13
N ALA A 160 8.59 14.90 -3.00
CA ALA A 160 9.77 15.49 -3.62
C ALA A 160 9.91 15.04 -5.08
N GLU A 161 10.63 15.81 -5.91
CA GLU A 161 10.82 15.45 -7.31
C GLU A 161 12.05 14.57 -7.58
N ASP A 162 12.91 14.36 -6.59
CA ASP A 162 14.18 13.66 -6.74
C ASP A 162 14.00 12.23 -7.26
N TRP A 163 13.01 11.50 -6.75
CA TRP A 163 12.73 10.14 -7.17
C TRP A 163 12.26 10.07 -8.63
N VAL A 164 11.40 11.02 -9.08
CA VAL A 164 10.92 11.00 -10.46
C VAL A 164 12.02 11.46 -11.44
N ARG A 165 12.86 12.41 -11.04
CA ARG A 165 14.06 12.79 -11.81
C ARG A 165 14.99 11.61 -11.98
N ARG A 166 15.25 10.87 -10.90
CA ARG A 166 16.07 9.66 -10.94
C ARG A 166 15.48 8.61 -11.89
N ILE A 167 14.18 8.34 -11.80
CA ILE A 167 13.51 7.38 -12.68
C ILE A 167 13.58 7.84 -14.14
N ARG A 168 13.38 9.12 -14.42
CA ARG A 168 13.47 9.66 -15.78
C ARG A 168 14.89 9.63 -16.34
N ALA A 169 15.92 9.75 -15.50
CA ALA A 169 17.30 9.56 -15.92
C ALA A 169 17.57 8.10 -16.35
N ASP A 170 16.97 7.14 -15.62
CA ASP A 170 17.10 5.72 -15.95
C ASP A 170 16.25 5.29 -17.15
N VAL A 171 15.06 5.91 -17.34
CA VAL A 171 14.07 5.54 -18.38
C VAL A 171 13.38 6.79 -18.97
N PRO A 172 14.07 7.58 -19.81
CA PRO A 172 13.62 8.93 -20.21
C PRO A 172 12.23 8.98 -20.83
N ASP A 173 11.92 8.04 -21.73
CA ASP A 173 10.69 8.05 -22.55
C ASP A 173 9.64 7.00 -22.18
N ALA A 174 9.94 6.12 -21.20
CA ALA A 174 9.04 5.05 -20.84
C ALA A 174 7.70 5.60 -20.30
N PRO A 175 6.56 5.00 -20.67
CA PRO A 175 5.29 5.29 -20.01
C PRO A 175 5.36 4.79 -18.56
N ILE A 176 4.92 5.62 -17.61
CA ILE A 176 4.97 5.31 -16.19
C ILE A 176 3.55 5.18 -15.65
N LEU A 177 3.31 4.12 -14.88
CA LEU A 177 2.18 4.04 -13.97
C LEU A 177 2.67 4.24 -12.54
N VAL A 178 2.22 5.32 -11.91
CA VAL A 178 2.41 5.57 -10.49
C VAL A 178 1.20 5.03 -9.73
N THR A 179 1.42 4.28 -8.67
CA THR A 179 0.39 3.80 -7.76
C THR A 179 0.61 4.37 -6.37
N ALA A 180 -0.46 4.84 -5.71
CA ALA A 180 -0.43 5.37 -4.36
C ALA A 180 -1.59 4.78 -3.55
N GLY A 181 -1.33 3.69 -2.85
CA GLY A 181 -2.33 2.96 -2.07
C GLY A 181 -2.33 3.35 -0.61
N GLY A 182 -3.43 3.96 -0.11
CA GLY A 182 -3.54 4.34 1.29
C GLY A 182 -2.67 5.51 1.71
N LEU A 183 -2.18 6.32 0.77
CA LEU A 183 -1.21 7.38 1.03
C LEU A 183 -1.84 8.75 1.19
N PHE A 184 -2.64 9.19 0.22
CA PHE A 184 -2.98 10.61 0.09
C PHE A 184 -3.89 11.17 1.17
N HIS A 185 -4.74 10.38 1.78
CA HIS A 185 -5.68 10.88 2.80
C HIS A 185 -5.03 11.45 4.07
N TYR A 186 -3.75 11.18 4.30
CA TYR A 186 -3.00 11.74 5.43
C TYR A 186 -2.43 13.15 5.17
N PHE A 187 -2.55 13.67 3.95
CA PHE A 187 -1.97 14.94 3.53
C PHE A 187 -3.04 15.96 3.17
N GLU A 188 -2.69 17.24 3.26
CA GLU A 188 -3.55 18.32 2.81
C GLU A 188 -3.67 18.32 1.29
N GLU A 189 -4.84 18.75 0.79
CA GLU A 189 -5.15 18.78 -0.64
C GLU A 189 -4.09 19.55 -1.46
N ALA A 190 -3.63 20.70 -0.94
CA ALA A 190 -2.63 21.50 -1.62
C ALA A 190 -1.32 20.72 -1.89
N LYS A 191 -0.89 19.88 -0.93
CA LYS A 191 0.30 19.03 -1.07
C LYS A 191 0.08 17.95 -2.12
N VAL A 192 -1.09 17.29 -2.10
CA VAL A 192 -1.43 16.22 -3.06
C VAL A 192 -1.57 16.77 -4.47
N VAL A 193 -2.27 17.89 -4.66
CA VAL A 193 -2.40 18.54 -5.96
C VAL A 193 -1.03 19.07 -6.46
N GLY A 194 -0.18 19.56 -5.55
CA GLY A 194 1.20 19.93 -5.84
C GLY A 194 2.02 18.77 -6.44
N LEU A 195 1.90 17.58 -5.86
CA LEU A 195 2.51 16.36 -6.42
C LEU A 195 1.99 16.07 -7.83
N PHE A 196 0.68 16.14 -8.07
CA PHE A 196 0.12 15.86 -9.40
C PHE A 196 0.64 16.84 -10.46
N ARG A 197 0.73 18.13 -10.12
CA ARG A 197 1.32 19.17 -10.99
C ARG A 197 2.81 18.94 -11.25
N MET A 198 3.53 18.49 -10.25
CA MET A 198 4.94 18.14 -10.40
C MET A 198 5.07 16.95 -11.36
N LEU A 199 4.28 15.90 -11.21
CA LEU A 199 4.32 14.73 -12.09
C LEU A 199 4.01 15.06 -13.55
N GLN A 200 3.10 16.02 -13.83
CA GLN A 200 2.80 16.47 -15.19
C GLN A 200 4.02 16.97 -15.96
N GLN A 201 4.99 17.57 -15.26
CA GLN A 201 6.21 18.10 -15.88
C GLN A 201 7.11 17.01 -16.46
N PHE A 202 6.93 15.76 -16.00
CA PHE A 202 7.71 14.61 -16.44
C PHE A 202 7.06 13.79 -17.55
N GLY A 203 5.83 14.12 -17.96
CA GLY A 203 5.11 13.56 -19.11
C GLY A 203 4.90 12.03 -19.09
N LYS A 204 3.93 11.57 -19.89
CA LYS A 204 3.58 10.13 -20.05
C LYS A 204 3.35 9.38 -18.71
N ILE A 205 2.76 10.06 -17.72
CA ILE A 205 2.48 9.49 -16.41
C ILE A 205 0.99 9.22 -16.26
N GLN A 206 0.64 8.03 -15.82
CA GLN A 206 -0.66 7.70 -15.26
C GLN A 206 -0.52 7.51 -13.75
N LEU A 207 -1.52 7.95 -13.00
CA LEU A 207 -1.56 7.84 -11.55
C LEU A 207 -2.82 7.09 -11.12
N VAL A 208 -2.66 6.04 -10.30
CA VAL A 208 -3.76 5.30 -9.69
C VAL A 208 -3.68 5.41 -8.18
N PHE A 209 -4.80 5.74 -7.54
CA PHE A 209 -4.88 5.85 -6.09
C PHE A 209 -6.29 5.53 -5.58
N ASP A 210 -6.38 5.17 -4.31
CA ASP A 210 -7.64 5.09 -3.60
C ASP A 210 -7.96 6.42 -2.90
N ALA A 211 -9.23 6.79 -2.92
CA ALA A 211 -9.69 8.01 -2.28
C ALA A 211 -10.99 7.78 -1.51
N VAL A 212 -11.13 8.47 -0.39
CA VAL A 212 -12.37 8.54 0.38
C VAL A 212 -13.18 9.77 -0.04
N SER A 213 -14.52 9.67 0.01
CA SER A 213 -15.38 10.84 -0.11
C SER A 213 -15.42 11.61 1.21
N LYS A 214 -15.92 12.84 1.19
CA LYS A 214 -16.14 13.63 2.42
C LYS A 214 -17.00 12.89 3.44
N SER A 215 -18.06 12.22 2.99
CA SER A 215 -18.94 11.40 3.84
C SER A 215 -18.22 10.15 4.37
N GLY A 216 -17.45 9.47 3.51
CA GLY A 216 -16.64 8.31 3.87
C GLY A 216 -15.58 8.69 4.93
N MET A 217 -14.90 9.81 4.75
CA MET A 217 -13.93 10.32 5.72
C MET A 217 -14.56 10.60 7.08
N SER A 218 -15.75 11.24 7.10
CA SER A 218 -16.47 11.50 8.34
C SER A 218 -16.82 10.20 9.09
N MET A 219 -17.24 9.17 8.36
CA MET A 219 -17.55 7.86 8.94
C MET A 219 -16.29 7.16 9.46
N MET A 220 -15.20 7.18 8.68
CA MET A 220 -13.91 6.60 9.09
C MET A 220 -13.37 7.25 10.36
N ARG A 221 -13.39 8.59 10.45
CA ARG A 221 -12.98 9.33 11.67
C ARG A 221 -13.79 8.90 12.89
N LYS A 222 -15.12 8.80 12.78
CA LYS A 222 -15.98 8.38 13.89
C LYS A 222 -15.69 6.95 14.36
N ARG A 223 -15.35 6.06 13.42
CA ARG A 223 -15.05 4.65 13.72
C ARG A 223 -13.64 4.48 14.31
N TYR A 224 -12.66 5.19 13.77
CA TYR A 224 -11.27 5.16 14.21
C TYR A 224 -11.12 5.73 15.63
N MET A 225 -11.80 6.85 15.93
CA MET A 225 -11.83 7.43 17.28
C MET A 225 -12.41 6.47 18.33
N LYS A 226 -13.31 5.54 17.94
CA LYS A 226 -13.89 4.55 18.86
C LYS A 226 -12.96 3.35 19.11
N GLN A 227 -12.09 2.99 18.17
CA GLN A 227 -11.30 1.75 18.24
C GLN A 227 -9.88 1.94 18.78
N VAL A 228 -9.23 3.06 18.53
CA VAL A 228 -7.76 3.18 18.74
C VAL A 228 -7.39 4.20 19.83
N GLY A 229 -8.33 5.05 20.28
CA GLY A 229 -8.03 6.05 21.32
C GLY A 229 -6.95 7.08 20.93
N HIS A 230 -6.35 6.97 19.76
CA HIS A 230 -5.30 7.84 19.26
C HIS A 230 -5.88 8.93 18.34
N THR A 231 -5.67 10.19 18.74
CA THR A 231 -6.19 11.38 18.06
C THR A 231 -5.32 11.87 16.91
N ASP A 232 -4.16 11.27 16.62
CA ASP A 232 -3.11 11.88 15.80
C ASP A 232 -3.11 11.49 14.31
N ALA A 233 -3.81 10.43 13.89
CA ALA A 233 -3.96 10.10 12.48
C ALA A 233 -5.06 10.95 11.82
N ARG A 234 -4.82 12.26 11.68
CA ARG A 234 -5.74 13.16 10.99
C ARG A 234 -5.76 12.85 9.50
N MET A 235 -6.96 12.60 8.96
CA MET A 235 -7.19 12.47 7.52
C MET A 235 -7.67 13.82 6.98
N PHE A 236 -7.04 14.30 5.91
CA PHE A 236 -7.30 15.63 5.34
C PHE A 236 -7.85 15.54 3.92
N PHE A 237 -7.21 14.74 3.06
CA PHE A 237 -7.55 14.66 1.64
C PHE A 237 -8.73 13.73 1.40
N TYR A 238 -9.75 14.25 0.72
CA TYR A 238 -10.89 13.48 0.22
C TYR A 238 -11.23 13.89 -1.22
N VAL A 239 -11.89 13.02 -1.94
CA VAL A 239 -12.32 13.26 -3.32
C VAL A 239 -13.77 12.85 -3.47
N ASP A 240 -14.67 13.80 -3.68
CA ASP A 240 -16.05 13.51 -4.04
C ASP A 240 -16.18 13.24 -5.54
N SER A 241 -15.49 14.02 -6.38
CA SER A 241 -15.46 13.89 -7.83
C SER A 241 -14.04 13.94 -8.37
N ALA A 242 -13.63 12.93 -9.15
CA ALA A 242 -12.34 12.94 -9.84
C ALA A 242 -12.27 14.03 -10.91
N ALA A 243 -13.39 14.38 -11.54
CA ALA A 243 -13.45 15.47 -12.52
C ALA A 243 -13.18 16.84 -11.87
N GLU A 244 -13.76 17.09 -10.68
CA GLU A 244 -13.47 18.30 -9.92
C GLU A 244 -12.00 18.36 -9.49
N LEU A 245 -11.44 17.25 -9.03
CA LEU A 245 -10.02 17.15 -8.69
C LEU A 245 -9.15 17.44 -9.91
N ALA A 246 -9.44 16.82 -11.06
CA ALA A 246 -8.72 17.04 -12.30
C ALA A 246 -8.76 18.50 -12.75
N GLY A 247 -9.88 19.19 -12.57
CA GLY A 247 -10.02 20.62 -12.85
C GLY A 247 -9.17 21.55 -11.97
N ARG A 248 -8.74 21.07 -10.77
CA ARG A 248 -7.84 21.80 -9.87
C ARG A 248 -6.36 21.65 -10.23
N ILE A 249 -6.05 20.70 -11.12
CA ILE A 249 -4.68 20.46 -11.59
C ILE A 249 -4.43 21.42 -12.77
N SER A 250 -3.45 22.32 -12.64
CA SER A 250 -3.08 23.27 -13.71
C SER A 250 -2.67 22.51 -14.98
N GLY A 251 -3.17 22.93 -16.14
CA GLY A 251 -2.94 22.21 -17.39
C GLY A 251 -3.93 21.07 -17.66
N GLY A 252 -4.80 20.78 -16.68
CA GLY A 252 -5.78 19.70 -16.76
C GLY A 252 -5.17 18.30 -16.56
N ALA A 253 -5.97 17.41 -16.06
CA ALA A 253 -5.68 15.97 -16.03
C ALA A 253 -6.88 15.24 -16.65
N GLU A 254 -6.62 14.16 -17.37
CA GLU A 254 -7.67 13.32 -17.93
C GLU A 254 -8.08 12.27 -16.90
N VAL A 255 -9.37 12.20 -16.55
CA VAL A 255 -9.90 11.15 -15.70
C VAL A 255 -10.13 9.90 -16.54
N LEU A 256 -9.25 8.90 -16.39
CA LEU A 256 -9.39 7.63 -17.09
C LEU A 256 -10.40 6.71 -16.41
N VAL A 257 -10.40 6.67 -15.07
CA VAL A 257 -11.31 5.85 -14.27
C VAL A 257 -11.67 6.58 -12.98
N GLN A 258 -12.95 6.52 -12.62
CA GLN A 258 -13.46 6.68 -11.27
C GLN A 258 -14.51 5.59 -11.02
N GLU A 259 -14.27 4.73 -10.07
CA GLU A 259 -15.16 3.60 -9.79
C GLU A 259 -15.27 3.29 -8.29
N PRO A 260 -16.39 2.70 -7.84
CA PRO A 260 -16.53 2.21 -6.48
C PRO A 260 -15.45 1.16 -6.12
N TYR A 261 -14.99 1.20 -4.89
CA TYR A 261 -13.85 0.44 -4.40
C TYR A 261 -14.03 -1.08 -4.45
N TYR A 262 -15.26 -1.57 -4.13
CA TYR A 262 -15.57 -2.99 -4.10
C TYR A 262 -16.26 -3.51 -5.37
N ARG A 263 -16.30 -2.69 -6.44
CA ARG A 263 -17.01 -3.00 -7.68
C ARG A 263 -16.61 -4.35 -8.30
N HIS A 264 -15.33 -4.64 -8.32
CA HIS A 264 -14.77 -5.84 -8.96
C HIS A 264 -14.48 -6.97 -7.97
N ILE A 265 -14.90 -6.83 -6.72
CA ILE A 265 -14.59 -7.77 -5.66
C ILE A 265 -15.66 -8.86 -5.57
N ARG A 266 -15.22 -10.10 -5.61
CA ARG A 266 -16.09 -11.26 -5.38
C ARG A 266 -16.50 -11.33 -3.92
N LYS A 267 -17.79 -11.32 -3.65
CA LYS A 267 -18.36 -11.28 -2.29
C LYS A 267 -18.79 -12.66 -1.79
N ASP A 268 -18.55 -13.74 -2.58
CA ASP A 268 -18.91 -15.10 -2.21
C ASP A 268 -18.11 -15.56 -0.99
N GLY A 269 -18.77 -16.23 -0.04
CA GLY A 269 -18.13 -16.74 1.18
C GLY A 269 -17.85 -15.70 2.26
N LEU A 270 -18.09 -14.40 2.01
CA LEU A 270 -17.89 -13.36 3.04
C LEU A 270 -19.04 -13.35 4.05
N GLN A 271 -18.74 -12.88 5.27
CA GLN A 271 -19.75 -12.65 6.31
C GLN A 271 -20.80 -11.64 5.85
N PHE A 272 -22.03 -11.81 6.33
CA PHE A 272 -23.16 -10.95 5.92
C PHE A 272 -22.88 -9.46 6.16
N PHE A 273 -22.40 -9.09 7.33
CA PHE A 273 -22.08 -7.68 7.65
C PHE A 273 -20.99 -7.10 6.76
N THR A 274 -20.00 -7.91 6.37
CA THR A 274 -18.96 -7.50 5.43
C THR A 274 -19.55 -7.18 4.07
N LYS A 275 -20.42 -8.05 3.54
CA LYS A 275 -21.14 -7.83 2.27
C LYS A 275 -21.98 -6.56 2.29
N VAL A 276 -22.74 -6.36 3.36
CA VAL A 276 -23.58 -5.16 3.54
C VAL A 276 -22.71 -3.90 3.61
N SER A 277 -21.63 -3.93 4.39
CA SER A 277 -20.72 -2.78 4.51
C SER A 277 -20.06 -2.42 3.16
N MET A 278 -19.64 -3.40 2.38
CA MET A 278 -19.11 -3.20 1.03
C MET A 278 -20.16 -2.62 0.08
N ALA A 279 -21.38 -3.14 0.12
CA ALA A 279 -22.48 -2.65 -0.70
C ALA A 279 -22.87 -1.20 -0.36
N VAL A 280 -22.94 -0.87 0.93
CA VAL A 280 -23.21 0.49 1.40
C VAL A 280 -22.10 1.45 0.97
N SER A 281 -20.82 1.04 1.14
CA SER A 281 -19.67 1.84 0.71
C SER A 281 -19.72 2.13 -0.79
N ASP A 282 -20.02 1.12 -1.63
CA ASP A 282 -20.09 1.28 -3.08
C ASP A 282 -21.30 2.14 -3.49
N ARG A 283 -22.49 1.90 -2.87
CA ARG A 283 -23.74 2.63 -3.20
C ARG A 283 -23.60 4.13 -2.98
N TRP A 284 -22.84 4.54 -1.97
CA TRP A 284 -22.60 5.94 -1.63
C TRP A 284 -21.22 6.45 -2.04
N CYS A 285 -20.49 5.67 -2.83
CA CYS A 285 -19.14 6.01 -3.29
C CYS A 285 -18.23 6.51 -2.17
N MET A 286 -18.31 5.88 -0.97
CA MET A 286 -17.55 6.31 0.20
C MET A 286 -16.06 6.16 0.01
N VAL A 287 -15.66 5.06 -0.64
CA VAL A 287 -14.28 4.80 -1.08
C VAL A 287 -14.32 4.48 -2.56
N LYS A 288 -13.34 4.91 -3.30
CA LYS A 288 -13.25 4.77 -4.75
C LYS A 288 -11.83 4.59 -5.22
N MET A 289 -11.67 3.99 -6.40
CA MET A 289 -10.43 3.98 -7.15
C MET A 289 -10.48 5.07 -8.21
N ILE A 290 -9.39 5.80 -8.35
CA ILE A 290 -9.24 6.87 -9.34
C ILE A 290 -7.98 6.59 -10.16
N GLN A 291 -8.10 6.70 -11.48
CA GLN A 291 -6.96 6.72 -12.40
C GLN A 291 -6.99 8.02 -13.20
N LEU A 292 -5.90 8.75 -13.13
CA LEU A 292 -5.66 9.97 -13.89
C LEU A 292 -4.54 9.74 -14.90
N LYS A 293 -4.62 10.45 -16.03
CA LYS A 293 -3.49 10.68 -16.92
C LYS A 293 -3.07 12.14 -16.73
N LEU A 294 -1.84 12.30 -16.35
CA LEU A 294 -1.21 13.57 -16.05
C LEU A 294 -0.40 14.10 -17.23
#